data_fc27638f768a32255be5119362ed675c
#
_entry.id   fc27638f768a32255be5119362ed675c
#
_cell.length_a   1.000
_cell.length_b   1.000
_cell.length_c   1.000
_cell.angle_alpha   90.00
_cell.angle_beta   90.00
_cell.angle_gamma   90.00
#
_symmetry.space_group_name_H-M   'P 1'
#
loop_
_entity.id
_entity.type
_entity.pdbx_description
1 polymer ?
#
loop_
_entity_poly.entity_id
_entity_poly.type
_entity_poly.pdbx_seq_one_letter_code
_entity_poly.pdbx_strand_id
1 'polypeptide(L)'
;MIETRRITVEGLTTSVLVGGTGQPGEAVLFVHGNPDSGSDWMPLMTRVAGFARVIAPDLPGFGAADERPDRDYTVYSYARFLDGVIRQLGIDRVHLVAHDFGGPFAAAWAADHPGNVASVTFLNTGVLVGYRWHRMARIWRTPVLGELSMRALNPRTMATVLARENPGLPQQ
;
A
#
# COMPACT_ATOMS: atom_id res chain seq x y z
N MET A 1 -13.83 -8.16 13.88
CA MET A 1 -12.51 -7.93 14.52
C MET A 1 -11.47 -7.98 13.42
N ILE A 2 -10.44 -7.12 13.44
CA ILE A 2 -9.30 -7.17 12.52
C ILE A 2 -8.15 -7.83 13.26
N GLU A 3 -7.48 -8.78 12.62
CA GLU A 3 -6.33 -9.50 13.16
C GLU A 3 -5.14 -9.40 12.22
N THR A 4 -3.95 -9.61 12.74
CA THR A 4 -2.73 -9.67 11.95
C THR A 4 -2.40 -11.14 11.66
N ARG A 5 -2.15 -11.46 10.39
CA ARG A 5 -1.63 -12.75 9.95
C ARG A 5 -0.27 -12.60 9.30
N ARG A 6 0.55 -13.61 9.42
CA ARG A 6 1.77 -13.72 8.61
C ARG A 6 1.53 -14.72 7.49
N ILE A 7 1.86 -14.32 6.27
CA ILE A 7 1.78 -15.17 5.10
C ILE A 7 3.08 -15.10 4.32
N THR A 8 3.34 -16.11 3.49
CA THR A 8 4.52 -16.11 2.61
C THR A 8 4.06 -16.12 1.15
N VAL A 9 4.44 -15.11 0.40
CA VAL A 9 4.11 -14.91 -1.01
C VAL A 9 5.40 -14.77 -1.80
N GLU A 10 5.59 -15.53 -2.86
CA GLU A 10 6.82 -15.53 -3.68
C GLU A 10 8.12 -15.72 -2.84
N GLY A 11 8.04 -16.47 -1.74
CA GLY A 11 9.16 -16.66 -0.80
C GLY A 11 9.40 -15.50 0.17
N LEU A 12 8.62 -14.43 0.10
CA LEU A 12 8.68 -13.28 1.01
C LEU A 12 7.63 -13.42 2.11
N THR A 13 8.03 -13.29 3.36
CA THR A 13 7.10 -13.24 4.48
C THR A 13 6.59 -11.82 4.67
N THR A 14 5.28 -11.68 4.80
CA THR A 14 4.65 -10.38 5.06
C THR A 14 3.62 -10.46 6.16
N SER A 15 3.36 -9.33 6.79
CA SER A 15 2.23 -9.10 7.68
C SER A 15 1.02 -8.68 6.86
N VAL A 16 -0.13 -9.24 7.15
CA VAL A 16 -1.41 -8.88 6.52
C VAL A 16 -2.46 -8.67 7.60
N LEU A 17 -3.07 -7.50 7.60
CA LEU A 17 -4.27 -7.24 8.38
C LEU A 17 -5.46 -7.85 7.66
N VAL A 18 -6.24 -8.67 8.35
CA VAL A 18 -7.43 -9.31 7.80
C VAL A 18 -8.59 -9.21 8.78
N GLY A 19 -9.80 -9.06 8.27
CA GLY A 19 -10.97 -8.98 9.13
C GLY A 19 -12.26 -8.77 8.36
N GLY A 20 -13.31 -8.45 9.11
CA GLY A 20 -14.62 -8.16 8.55
C GLY A 20 -15.43 -9.39 8.18
N THR A 21 -16.61 -9.12 7.62
CA THR A 21 -17.58 -10.10 7.13
C THR A 21 -18.00 -9.69 5.72
N GLY A 22 -18.37 -10.66 4.88
CA GLY A 22 -18.77 -10.36 3.50
C GLY A 22 -19.06 -11.63 2.72
N GLN A 23 -19.25 -11.48 1.43
CA GLN A 23 -19.45 -12.61 0.53
C GLN A 23 -18.16 -13.46 0.45
N PRO A 24 -18.27 -14.78 0.47
CA PRO A 24 -17.12 -15.65 0.22
C PRO A 24 -16.43 -15.27 -1.11
N GLY A 25 -15.10 -15.22 -1.10
CA GLY A 25 -14.32 -14.89 -2.30
C GLY A 25 -14.29 -13.38 -2.65
N GLU A 26 -15.00 -12.50 -1.93
CA GLU A 26 -14.99 -11.05 -2.18
C GLU A 26 -14.34 -10.29 -1.01
N ALA A 27 -13.50 -9.31 -1.33
CA ALA A 27 -12.85 -8.50 -0.30
C ALA A 27 -12.48 -7.09 -0.80
N VAL A 28 -12.35 -6.17 0.17
CA VAL A 28 -11.72 -4.87 -0.02
C VAL A 28 -10.22 -5.02 0.28
N LEU A 29 -9.38 -4.83 -0.71
CA LEU A 29 -7.92 -4.84 -0.59
C LEU A 29 -7.40 -3.41 -0.51
N PHE A 30 -6.78 -3.08 0.61
CA PHE A 30 -6.14 -1.81 0.86
C PHE A 30 -4.66 -1.90 0.54
N VAL A 31 -4.17 -1.03 -0.35
CA VAL A 31 -2.78 -1.02 -0.82
C VAL A 31 -2.15 0.31 -0.43
N HIS A 32 -1.18 0.25 0.47
CA HIS A 32 -0.50 1.44 1.00
C HIS A 32 0.60 1.95 0.04
N GLY A 33 1.20 3.08 0.36
CA GLY A 33 2.28 3.70 -0.38
C GLY A 33 3.59 3.79 0.37
N ASN A 34 4.32 4.85 0.15
CA ASN A 34 5.62 5.12 0.76
C ASN A 34 5.55 6.47 1.53
N PRO A 35 5.93 6.51 2.81
CA PRO A 35 6.58 5.50 3.67
C PRO A 35 5.61 4.74 4.60
N ASP A 36 4.51 4.26 4.09
CA ASP A 36 3.38 3.68 4.82
C ASP A 36 3.53 2.18 5.11
N SER A 37 2.48 1.61 5.72
CA SER A 37 2.29 0.17 5.96
C SER A 37 0.80 -0.19 5.92
N GLY A 38 0.48 -1.48 5.98
CA GLY A 38 -0.91 -1.93 6.09
C GLY A 38 -1.64 -1.36 7.31
N SER A 39 -0.92 -1.01 8.38
CA SER A 39 -1.50 -0.46 9.62
C SER A 39 -2.14 0.91 9.45
N ASP A 40 -1.73 1.69 8.46
CA ASP A 40 -2.27 3.03 8.22
C ASP A 40 -3.74 2.98 7.74
N TRP A 41 -4.14 1.83 7.24
CA TRP A 41 -5.53 1.56 6.85
C TRP A 41 -6.45 1.17 8.01
N MET A 42 -5.92 0.90 9.21
CA MET A 42 -6.70 0.38 10.33
C MET A 42 -7.96 1.22 10.65
N PRO A 43 -7.93 2.58 10.67
CA PRO A 43 -9.12 3.37 10.95
C PRO A 43 -10.23 3.18 9.90
N LEU A 44 -9.86 3.07 8.61
CA LEU A 44 -10.81 2.86 7.53
C LEU A 44 -11.27 1.40 7.48
N MET A 45 -10.36 0.45 7.62
CA MET A 45 -10.67 -0.98 7.69
C MET A 45 -11.68 -1.29 8.79
N THR A 46 -11.56 -0.67 9.95
CA THR A 46 -12.49 -0.88 11.09
C THR A 46 -13.92 -0.49 10.72
N ARG A 47 -14.09 0.57 9.93
CA ARG A 47 -15.40 1.03 9.45
C ARG A 47 -15.97 0.10 8.38
N VAL A 48 -15.13 -0.34 7.45
CA VAL A 48 -15.52 -1.20 6.33
C VAL A 48 -15.78 -2.64 6.76
N ALA A 49 -15.06 -3.12 7.78
CA ALA A 49 -15.19 -4.49 8.32
C ALA A 49 -16.59 -4.83 8.85
N GLY A 50 -17.45 -3.83 9.09
CA GLY A 50 -18.84 -4.05 9.47
C GLY A 50 -19.72 -4.62 8.36
N PHE A 51 -19.31 -4.49 7.10
CA PHE A 51 -20.12 -4.91 5.94
C PHE A 51 -19.32 -5.60 4.82
N ALA A 52 -17.99 -5.65 4.90
CA ALA A 52 -17.14 -6.31 3.91
C ALA A 52 -15.95 -7.01 4.59
N ARG A 53 -15.41 -8.02 3.91
CA ARG A 53 -14.09 -8.58 4.23
C ARG A 53 -13.02 -7.57 3.85
N VAL A 54 -12.04 -7.33 4.73
CA VAL A 54 -10.99 -6.32 4.56
C VAL A 54 -9.61 -6.95 4.66
N ILE A 55 -8.69 -6.51 3.82
CA ILE A 55 -7.32 -7.03 3.71
C ILE A 55 -6.38 -5.84 3.49
N ALA A 56 -5.29 -5.77 4.24
CA ALA A 56 -4.20 -4.81 4.03
C ALA A 56 -2.85 -5.49 4.29
N PRO A 57 -2.13 -5.90 3.24
CA PRO A 57 -0.76 -6.41 3.38
C PRO A 57 0.24 -5.28 3.58
N ASP A 58 1.34 -5.58 4.29
CA ASP A 58 2.56 -4.81 4.14
C ASP A 58 3.23 -5.19 2.82
N LEU A 59 3.60 -4.21 2.03
CA LEU A 59 4.28 -4.43 0.74
C LEU A 59 5.76 -4.79 0.96
N PRO A 60 6.38 -5.59 0.08
CA PRO A 60 7.80 -5.93 0.18
C PRO A 60 8.70 -4.73 0.41
N GLY A 61 9.54 -4.78 1.45
CA GLY A 61 10.41 -3.68 1.86
C GLY A 61 9.75 -2.62 2.74
N PHE A 62 8.47 -2.80 3.14
CA PHE A 62 7.74 -1.91 4.02
C PHE A 62 7.17 -2.64 5.23
N GLY A 63 6.90 -1.90 6.32
CA GLY A 63 6.29 -2.43 7.52
C GLY A 63 7.06 -3.63 8.09
N ALA A 64 6.39 -4.76 8.24
CA ALA A 64 6.94 -6.03 8.69
C ALA A 64 7.12 -7.07 7.55
N ALA A 65 7.10 -6.62 6.29
CA ALA A 65 7.38 -7.46 5.14
C ALA A 65 8.89 -7.61 4.90
N ASP A 66 9.29 -8.78 4.39
CA ASP A 66 10.66 -9.01 3.97
C ASP A 66 11.05 -8.07 2.82
N GLU A 67 12.33 -7.71 2.75
CA GLU A 67 12.91 -7.07 1.57
C GLU A 67 13.07 -8.09 0.43
N ARG A 68 12.97 -7.62 -0.82
CA ARG A 68 13.25 -8.45 -1.98
C ARG A 68 14.75 -8.71 -2.13
N PRO A 69 15.21 -9.97 -2.12
CA PRO A 69 16.64 -10.28 -2.28
C PRO A 69 17.18 -9.87 -3.66
N ASP A 70 16.35 -9.92 -4.69
CA ASP A 70 16.68 -9.51 -6.06
C ASP A 70 16.58 -7.99 -6.28
N ARG A 71 16.09 -7.24 -5.27
CA ARG A 71 15.83 -5.80 -5.34
C ARG A 71 14.92 -5.36 -6.49
N ASP A 72 14.07 -6.26 -6.99
CA ASP A 72 13.05 -5.93 -7.99
C ASP A 72 11.86 -5.22 -7.32
N TYR A 73 11.95 -3.91 -7.22
CA TYR A 73 10.90 -3.02 -6.71
C TYR A 73 10.14 -2.31 -7.85
N THR A 74 9.92 -3.00 -8.96
CA THR A 74 9.15 -2.49 -10.09
C THR A 74 7.64 -2.55 -9.82
N VAL A 75 6.87 -1.76 -10.54
CA VAL A 75 5.39 -1.79 -10.48
C VAL A 75 4.86 -3.21 -10.71
N TYR A 76 5.44 -3.93 -11.66
CA TYR A 76 5.02 -5.29 -12.00
C TYR A 76 5.35 -6.31 -10.91
N SER A 77 6.48 -6.15 -10.21
CA SER A 77 6.82 -7.04 -9.10
C SER A 77 5.87 -6.88 -7.92
N TYR A 78 5.45 -5.65 -7.64
CA TYR A 78 4.41 -5.41 -6.63
C TYR A 78 3.03 -5.92 -7.07
N ALA A 79 2.66 -5.77 -8.36
CA ALA A 79 1.41 -6.32 -8.88
C ALA A 79 1.36 -7.85 -8.74
N ARG A 80 2.46 -8.57 -9.06
CA ARG A 80 2.57 -10.02 -8.84
C ARG A 80 2.46 -10.40 -7.37
N PHE A 81 3.10 -9.62 -6.49
CA PHE A 81 2.97 -9.85 -5.04
C PHE A 81 1.52 -9.70 -4.58
N LEU A 82 0.79 -8.67 -5.03
CA LEU A 82 -0.64 -8.50 -4.72
C LEU A 82 -1.47 -9.68 -5.24
N ASP A 83 -1.17 -10.18 -6.43
CA ASP A 83 -1.80 -11.37 -6.99
C ASP A 83 -1.61 -12.61 -6.08
N GLY A 84 -0.38 -12.79 -5.61
CA GLY A 84 -0.07 -13.86 -4.65
C GLY A 84 -0.84 -13.74 -3.33
N VAL A 85 -0.95 -12.52 -2.78
CA VAL A 85 -1.76 -12.26 -1.57
C VAL A 85 -3.23 -12.60 -1.81
N ILE A 86 -3.79 -12.13 -2.91
CA ILE A 86 -5.20 -12.34 -3.30
C ILE A 86 -5.50 -13.83 -3.42
N ARG A 87 -4.68 -14.56 -4.17
CA ARG A 87 -4.84 -16.01 -4.36
C ARG A 87 -4.72 -16.78 -3.06
N GLN A 88 -3.69 -16.49 -2.24
CA GLN A 88 -3.45 -17.21 -0.99
C GLN A 88 -4.58 -17.01 0.02
N LEU A 89 -5.26 -15.86 -0.02
CA LEU A 89 -6.40 -15.57 0.84
C LEU A 89 -7.74 -16.02 0.26
N GLY A 90 -7.75 -16.66 -0.92
CA GLY A 90 -8.94 -17.18 -1.57
C GLY A 90 -9.92 -16.08 -1.99
N ILE A 91 -9.41 -15.03 -2.65
CA ILE A 91 -10.22 -13.91 -3.12
C ILE A 91 -10.35 -13.99 -4.64
N ASP A 92 -11.59 -13.97 -5.11
CA ASP A 92 -11.93 -14.02 -6.54
C ASP A 92 -12.38 -12.65 -7.07
N ARG A 93 -12.92 -11.80 -6.18
CA ARG A 93 -13.46 -10.48 -6.51
C ARG A 93 -12.93 -9.41 -5.55
N VAL A 94 -12.31 -8.39 -6.10
CA VAL A 94 -11.54 -7.40 -5.33
C VAL A 94 -12.08 -5.99 -5.53
N HIS A 95 -12.37 -5.31 -4.42
CA HIS A 95 -12.50 -3.86 -4.36
C HIS A 95 -11.16 -3.27 -3.96
N LEU A 96 -10.46 -2.62 -4.88
CA LEU A 96 -9.15 -2.01 -4.62
C LEU A 96 -9.32 -0.63 -4.00
N VAL A 97 -8.60 -0.38 -2.90
CA VAL A 97 -8.44 0.95 -2.30
C VAL A 97 -6.96 1.21 -2.17
N ALA A 98 -6.42 2.12 -2.96
CA ALA A 98 -4.99 2.30 -3.12
C ALA A 98 -4.56 3.74 -2.93
N HIS A 99 -3.46 3.93 -2.19
CA HIS A 99 -2.88 5.23 -1.86
C HIS A 99 -1.44 5.32 -2.36
N ASP A 100 -1.03 6.52 -2.79
CA ASP A 100 0.34 6.86 -3.19
C ASP A 100 0.93 5.83 -4.18
N PHE A 101 2.08 5.19 -3.89
CA PHE A 101 2.66 4.12 -4.73
C PHE A 101 1.79 2.86 -4.84
N GLY A 102 0.92 2.61 -3.88
CA GLY A 102 -0.05 1.53 -3.99
C GLY A 102 -0.97 1.66 -5.22
N GLY A 103 -1.21 2.88 -5.68
CA GLY A 103 -2.04 3.14 -6.86
C GLY A 103 -1.51 2.51 -8.15
N PRO A 104 -0.29 2.81 -8.60
CA PRO A 104 0.33 2.14 -9.74
C PRO A 104 0.37 0.61 -9.62
N PHE A 105 0.63 0.08 -8.43
CA PHE A 105 0.69 -1.36 -8.20
C PHE A 105 -0.69 -2.02 -8.36
N ALA A 106 -1.71 -1.42 -7.73
CA ALA A 106 -3.09 -1.88 -7.85
C ALA A 106 -3.63 -1.74 -9.28
N ALA A 107 -3.28 -0.63 -9.98
CA ALA A 107 -3.68 -0.41 -11.36
C ALA A 107 -3.08 -1.46 -12.32
N ALA A 108 -1.78 -1.79 -12.15
CA ALA A 108 -1.13 -2.83 -12.94
C ALA A 108 -1.79 -4.20 -12.72
N TRP A 109 -2.04 -4.58 -11.44
CA TRP A 109 -2.75 -5.82 -11.15
C TRP A 109 -4.15 -5.83 -11.77
N ALA A 110 -4.90 -4.74 -11.66
CA ALA A 110 -6.26 -4.63 -12.19
C ALA A 110 -6.31 -4.74 -13.71
N ALA A 111 -5.31 -4.20 -14.41
CA ALA A 111 -5.21 -4.27 -15.86
C ALA A 111 -5.00 -5.72 -16.35
N ASP A 112 -4.23 -6.51 -15.59
CA ASP A 112 -3.96 -7.91 -15.90
C ASP A 112 -5.12 -8.84 -15.47
N HIS A 113 -5.99 -8.41 -14.55
CA HIS A 113 -7.08 -9.21 -13.95
C HIS A 113 -8.45 -8.51 -14.01
N PRO A 114 -8.89 -7.99 -15.18
CA PRO A 114 -10.11 -7.17 -15.25
C PRO A 114 -11.38 -7.92 -14.80
N GLY A 115 -11.42 -9.24 -14.94
CA GLY A 115 -12.53 -10.07 -14.49
C GLY A 115 -12.67 -10.22 -12.98
N ASN A 116 -11.59 -9.93 -12.22
CA ASN A 116 -11.57 -10.04 -10.77
C ASN A 116 -11.80 -8.68 -10.07
N VAL A 117 -11.81 -7.58 -10.81
CA VAL A 117 -11.98 -6.24 -10.27
C VAL A 117 -13.45 -5.92 -10.10
N ALA A 118 -13.88 -5.66 -8.88
CA ALA A 118 -15.21 -5.16 -8.55
C ALA A 118 -15.29 -3.64 -8.63
N SER A 119 -14.30 -2.95 -8.06
CA SER A 119 -14.16 -1.49 -8.11
C SER A 119 -12.74 -1.07 -7.79
N VAL A 120 -12.38 0.16 -8.15
CA VAL A 120 -11.10 0.77 -7.80
C VAL A 120 -11.33 2.16 -7.23
N THR A 121 -10.69 2.43 -6.08
CA THR A 121 -10.65 3.75 -5.44
C THR A 121 -9.19 4.18 -5.30
N PHE A 122 -8.84 5.29 -5.91
CA PHE A 122 -7.51 5.89 -5.82
C PHE A 122 -7.52 7.12 -4.91
N LEU A 123 -6.55 7.18 -3.99
CA LEU A 123 -6.35 8.30 -3.05
C LEU A 123 -4.94 8.83 -3.23
N ASN A 124 -4.82 10.10 -3.55
CA ASN A 124 -3.53 10.82 -3.64
C ASN A 124 -2.42 10.02 -4.34
N THR A 125 -2.70 9.47 -5.52
CA THR A 125 -1.78 8.58 -6.23
C THR A 125 -1.35 9.12 -7.58
N GLY A 126 -0.18 8.68 -8.04
CA GLY A 126 0.47 9.11 -9.28
C GLY A 126 0.16 8.24 -10.51
N VAL A 127 -1.03 7.68 -10.65
CA VAL A 127 -1.42 6.87 -11.85
C VAL A 127 -1.75 7.72 -13.09
N LEU A 128 -1.70 9.03 -12.99
CA LEU A 128 -2.07 9.93 -14.08
C LEU A 128 -0.94 10.09 -15.11
N VAL A 129 -1.30 10.11 -16.39
CA VAL A 129 -0.37 10.46 -17.46
C VAL A 129 0.14 11.88 -17.26
N GLY A 130 1.45 12.07 -17.31
CA GLY A 130 2.09 13.38 -17.09
C GLY A 130 2.25 13.75 -15.61
N TYR A 131 2.15 12.79 -14.68
CA TYR A 131 2.38 13.00 -13.27
C TYR A 131 3.71 13.72 -13.02
N ARG A 132 3.66 14.80 -12.24
CA ARG A 132 4.84 15.55 -11.81
C ARG A 132 5.16 15.24 -10.35
N TRP A 133 6.38 14.76 -10.12
CA TRP A 133 6.85 14.49 -8.77
C TRP A 133 6.76 15.73 -7.87
N HIS A 134 6.18 15.57 -6.68
CA HIS A 134 6.17 16.61 -5.67
C HIS A 134 7.60 16.92 -5.17
N ARG A 135 7.77 18.05 -4.49
CA ARG A 135 9.09 18.57 -4.12
C ARG A 135 9.96 17.55 -3.37
N MET A 136 9.40 16.87 -2.36
CA MET A 136 10.14 15.90 -1.56
C MET A 136 10.58 14.69 -2.40
N ALA A 137 9.71 14.13 -3.22
CA ALA A 137 10.07 13.02 -4.11
C ALA A 137 11.17 13.42 -5.11
N ARG A 138 11.19 14.66 -5.58
CA ARG A 138 12.29 15.17 -6.42
C ARG A 138 13.62 15.22 -5.68
N ILE A 139 13.63 15.64 -4.40
CA ILE A 139 14.82 15.61 -3.55
C ILE A 139 15.33 14.19 -3.36
N TRP A 140 14.44 13.27 -2.96
CA TRP A 140 14.80 11.87 -2.71
C TRP A 140 15.32 11.12 -3.94
N ARG A 141 14.87 11.51 -5.13
CA ARG A 141 15.34 10.95 -6.41
C ARG A 141 16.65 11.56 -6.91
N THR A 142 17.18 12.59 -6.25
CA THR A 142 18.44 13.22 -6.65
C THR A 142 19.60 12.45 -6.01
N PRO A 143 20.53 11.87 -6.81
CA PRO A 143 21.71 11.16 -6.28
C PRO A 143 22.46 11.99 -5.25
N VAL A 144 23.01 11.36 -4.23
CA VAL A 144 23.71 11.93 -3.08
C VAL A 144 22.80 12.76 -2.16
N LEU A 145 22.04 13.71 -2.72
CA LEU A 145 21.13 14.55 -1.93
C LEU A 145 19.98 13.71 -1.33
N GLY A 146 19.47 12.75 -2.11
CA GLY A 146 18.44 11.81 -1.65
C GLY A 146 18.92 10.98 -0.48
N GLU A 147 20.09 10.35 -0.61
CA GLU A 147 20.64 9.51 0.46
C GLU A 147 20.92 10.33 1.74
N LEU A 148 21.48 11.52 1.61
CA LEU A 148 21.73 12.42 2.74
C LEU A 148 20.43 12.86 3.41
N SER A 149 19.43 13.23 2.62
CA SER A 149 18.13 13.66 3.14
C SER A 149 17.41 12.50 3.86
N MET A 150 17.44 11.29 3.31
CA MET A 150 16.85 10.11 3.96
C MET A 150 17.55 9.74 5.27
N ARG A 151 18.88 9.84 5.33
CA ARG A 151 19.63 9.64 6.59
C ARG A 151 19.32 10.66 7.67
N ALA A 152 18.99 11.89 7.27
CA ALA A 152 18.61 12.96 8.20
C ALA A 152 17.15 12.87 8.68
N LEU A 153 16.32 12.04 8.01
CA LEU A 153 14.93 11.84 8.40
C LEU A 153 14.84 11.01 9.68
N ASN A 154 14.08 11.54 10.62
CA ASN A 154 13.67 10.87 11.83
C ASN A 154 12.20 11.24 12.13
N PRO A 155 11.49 10.55 13.06
CA PRO A 155 10.09 10.81 13.32
C PRO A 155 9.74 12.28 13.60
N ARG A 156 10.63 13.03 14.27
CA ARG A 156 10.42 14.45 14.60
C ARG A 156 10.52 15.35 13.36
N THR A 157 11.55 15.12 12.52
CA THR A 157 11.74 15.90 11.29
C THR A 157 10.64 15.56 10.29
N MET A 158 10.22 14.31 10.19
CA MET A 158 9.10 13.89 9.35
C MET A 158 7.79 14.55 9.80
N ALA A 159 7.47 14.52 11.09
CA ALA A 159 6.29 15.20 11.64
C ALA A 159 6.26 16.69 11.30
N THR A 160 7.42 17.37 11.37
CA THR A 160 7.53 18.79 11.01
C THR A 160 7.26 19.03 9.52
N VAL A 161 7.77 18.16 8.65
CA VAL A 161 7.54 18.24 7.19
C VAL A 161 6.07 18.04 6.87
N LEU A 162 5.47 16.98 7.44
CA LEU A 162 4.05 16.65 7.23
C LEU A 162 3.11 17.76 7.73
N ALA A 163 3.41 18.35 8.90
CA ALA A 163 2.62 19.46 9.43
C ALA A 163 2.67 20.71 8.53
N ARG A 164 3.81 20.98 7.89
CA ARG A 164 3.96 22.10 6.95
C ARG A 164 3.23 21.87 5.63
N GLU A 165 3.21 20.63 5.14
CA GLU A 165 2.53 20.27 3.88
C GLU A 165 1.02 20.08 4.06
N ASN A 166 0.56 19.85 5.30
CA ASN A 166 -0.85 19.61 5.64
C ASN A 166 -1.33 20.53 6.78
N PRO A 167 -1.38 21.85 6.58
CA PRO A 167 -1.70 22.80 7.65
C PRO A 167 -3.10 22.69 8.23
N GLY A 168 -4.00 21.95 7.58
CA GLY A 168 -5.38 21.70 8.03
C GLY A 168 -5.57 20.42 8.85
N LEU A 169 -4.53 19.62 9.05
CA LEU A 169 -4.64 18.42 9.89
C LEU A 169 -4.41 18.75 11.36
N PRO A 170 -5.19 18.14 12.30
CA PRO A 170 -4.92 18.26 13.74
C PRO A 170 -3.50 17.81 14.04
N GLN A 171 -2.73 18.64 14.70
CA GLN A 171 -1.41 18.25 15.20
C GLN A 171 -1.62 17.29 16.38
N GLN A 172 -1.26 16.02 16.22
CA GLN A 172 -1.26 15.02 17.29
C GLN A 172 0.05 15.08 18.05
#